data_adf0d5138f3d01a717b3d4a9825af446
#
_entry.id   adf0d5138f3d01a717b3d4a9825af446
#
_cell.length_a   1.000
_cell.length_b   1.000
_cell.length_c   1.000
_cell.angle_alpha   90.00
_cell.angle_beta   90.00
_cell.angle_gamma   90.00
#
_symmetry.space_group_name_H-M   'P 1'
#
loop_
_entity.id
_entity.type
_entity.pdbx_description
1 polymer ?
#
loop_
_entity_poly.entity_id
_entity_poly.type
_entity_poly.pdbx_seq_one_letter_code
_entity_poly.pdbx_strand_id
1 'polypeptide(L)'
;MNVLMPILVILVAGGIVALVVTLAVRVRRSEARSVQERTAAVRLAQERGWSYQQTTQGVVDRLCGMAPLPVSGRSLRAMHYITGEFRGRGFCCFQYATGTVGVHDGPGRNRPTYWTVFTVTAPGPGPELVVRRPQPLDGMTGRGRLVRFGVPDFDEAFRVITDDESFARNALTGGVVPFLTTDPRAVKDAPLRLHHDELLTWRRGRLSPRDLDERLDYLCDVLDRIPPQVWSAA
;
A
#
# COMPACT_ATOMS: atom_id res chain seq x y z
N MET A 1 25.09 -51.56 28.00
CA MET A 1 25.27 -51.05 26.60
C MET A 1 24.05 -50.19 26.27
N ASN A 2 24.24 -48.88 26.06
CA ASN A 2 23.16 -47.88 26.15
C ASN A 2 22.22 -47.93 24.96
N VAL A 3 21.02 -48.45 25.15
CA VAL A 3 19.90 -48.42 24.17
C VAL A 3 19.39 -46.98 23.92
N LEU A 4 19.70 -46.05 24.80
CA LEU A 4 19.33 -44.61 24.70
C LEU A 4 19.96 -43.90 23.48
N MET A 5 21.16 -44.22 23.08
CA MET A 5 21.85 -43.58 21.94
C MET A 5 21.14 -43.80 20.59
N PRO A 6 20.77 -45.03 20.19
CA PRO A 6 20.09 -45.22 18.92
C PRO A 6 18.68 -44.58 18.87
N ILE A 7 17.99 -44.55 20.01
CA ILE A 7 16.67 -43.89 20.10
C ILE A 7 16.81 -42.36 19.89
N LEU A 8 17.81 -41.75 20.51
CA LEU A 8 18.08 -40.32 20.35
C LEU A 8 18.41 -39.95 18.88
N VAL A 9 19.23 -40.78 18.22
CA VAL A 9 19.60 -40.59 16.80
C VAL A 9 18.38 -40.67 15.90
N ILE A 10 17.48 -41.64 16.14
CA ILE A 10 16.23 -41.77 15.34
C ILE A 10 15.33 -40.58 15.55
N LEU A 11 15.15 -40.06 16.76
CA LEU A 11 14.35 -38.90 17.07
C LEU A 11 14.90 -37.63 16.42
N VAL A 12 16.19 -37.42 16.45
CA VAL A 12 16.86 -36.27 15.80
C VAL A 12 16.74 -36.36 14.28
N ALA A 13 16.98 -37.53 13.70
CA ALA A 13 16.83 -37.76 12.27
C ALA A 13 15.37 -37.53 11.81
N GLY A 14 14.39 -38.05 12.56
CA GLY A 14 12.96 -37.80 12.30
C GLY A 14 12.58 -36.32 12.39
N GLY A 15 13.11 -35.59 13.37
CA GLY A 15 12.93 -34.15 13.52
C GLY A 15 13.50 -33.36 12.35
N ILE A 16 14.69 -33.72 11.87
CA ILE A 16 15.30 -33.08 10.70
C ILE A 16 14.48 -33.34 9.44
N VAL A 17 14.05 -34.56 9.19
CA VAL A 17 13.21 -34.90 8.03
C VAL A 17 11.89 -34.14 8.07
N ALA A 18 11.22 -34.08 9.21
CA ALA A 18 9.98 -33.33 9.38
C ALA A 18 10.18 -31.83 9.13
N LEU A 19 11.30 -31.26 9.57
CA LEU A 19 11.67 -29.87 9.32
C LEU A 19 11.89 -29.60 7.84
N VAL A 20 12.66 -30.47 7.15
CA VAL A 20 12.95 -30.34 5.72
C VAL A 20 11.66 -30.44 4.89
N VAL A 21 10.79 -31.41 5.20
CA VAL A 21 9.50 -31.57 4.53
C VAL A 21 8.61 -30.34 4.75
N THR A 22 8.57 -29.83 5.97
CA THR A 22 7.76 -28.63 6.28
C THR A 22 8.27 -27.40 5.54
N LEU A 23 9.58 -27.22 5.44
CA LEU A 23 10.22 -26.16 4.68
C LEU A 23 9.92 -26.30 3.18
N ALA A 24 10.07 -27.49 2.62
CA ALA A 24 9.79 -27.77 1.20
C ALA A 24 8.31 -27.50 0.85
N VAL A 25 7.39 -27.93 1.70
CA VAL A 25 5.95 -27.65 1.52
C VAL A 25 5.66 -26.15 1.61
N ARG A 26 6.30 -25.42 2.52
CA ARG A 26 6.13 -23.95 2.62
C ARG A 26 6.66 -23.22 1.40
N VAL A 27 7.83 -23.62 0.88
CA VAL A 27 8.40 -23.03 -0.35
C VAL A 27 7.47 -23.28 -1.54
N ARG A 28 7.06 -24.52 -1.76
CA ARG A 28 6.12 -24.85 -2.86
C ARG A 28 4.79 -24.10 -2.77
N ARG A 29 4.23 -23.95 -1.56
CA ARG A 29 3.00 -23.17 -1.36
C ARG A 29 3.22 -21.68 -1.64
N SER A 30 4.38 -21.14 -1.29
CA SER A 30 4.74 -19.74 -1.58
C SER A 30 4.88 -19.50 -3.09
N GLU A 31 5.53 -20.40 -3.81
CA GLU A 31 5.68 -20.34 -5.26
C GLU A 31 4.33 -20.47 -5.97
N ALA A 32 3.52 -21.45 -5.59
CA ALA A 32 2.19 -21.63 -6.15
C ALA A 32 1.29 -20.39 -5.97
N ARG A 33 1.35 -19.75 -4.79
CA ARG A 33 0.63 -18.50 -4.54
C ARG A 33 1.12 -17.36 -5.42
N SER A 34 2.43 -17.19 -5.58
CA SER A 34 2.98 -16.12 -6.41
C SER A 34 2.62 -16.29 -7.89
N VAL A 35 2.61 -17.52 -8.39
CA VAL A 35 2.15 -17.85 -9.75
C VAL A 35 0.67 -17.54 -9.90
N GLN A 36 -0.15 -17.94 -8.94
CA GLN A 36 -1.60 -17.70 -8.96
C GLN A 36 -1.93 -16.20 -8.92
N GLU A 37 -1.26 -15.43 -8.06
CA GLU A 37 -1.41 -13.97 -7.97
C GLU A 37 -1.04 -13.29 -9.30
N ARG A 38 0.09 -13.70 -9.88
CA ARG A 38 0.53 -13.21 -11.18
C ARG A 38 -0.49 -13.51 -12.28
N THR A 39 -0.95 -14.75 -12.36
CA THR A 39 -1.93 -15.17 -13.37
C THR A 39 -3.24 -14.41 -13.23
N ALA A 40 -3.71 -14.21 -11.99
CA ALA A 40 -4.91 -13.43 -11.72
C ALA A 40 -4.76 -11.95 -12.11
N ALA A 41 -3.61 -11.34 -11.81
CA ALA A 41 -3.33 -9.94 -12.18
C ALA A 41 -3.22 -9.75 -13.70
N VAL A 42 -2.53 -10.66 -14.40
CA VAL A 42 -2.43 -10.64 -15.87
C VAL A 42 -3.81 -10.79 -16.51
N ARG A 43 -4.58 -11.77 -16.06
CA ARG A 43 -5.93 -12.02 -16.57
C ARG A 43 -6.84 -10.81 -16.40
N LEU A 44 -6.86 -10.22 -15.20
CA LEU A 44 -7.64 -9.02 -14.92
C LEU A 44 -7.25 -7.86 -15.85
N ALA A 45 -5.96 -7.62 -16.03
CA ALA A 45 -5.49 -6.57 -16.91
C ALA A 45 -5.93 -6.81 -18.36
N GLN A 46 -5.81 -8.05 -18.86
CA GLN A 46 -6.23 -8.43 -20.20
C GLN A 46 -7.76 -8.28 -20.41
N GLU A 47 -8.56 -8.74 -19.47
CA GLU A 47 -10.03 -8.64 -19.51
C GLU A 47 -10.52 -7.18 -19.55
N ARG A 48 -9.73 -6.27 -18.99
CA ARG A 48 -10.05 -4.82 -18.90
C ARG A 48 -9.35 -3.96 -19.94
N GLY A 49 -8.48 -4.54 -20.79
CA GLY A 49 -7.66 -3.78 -21.73
C GLY A 49 -6.57 -2.93 -21.05
N TRP A 50 -6.17 -3.28 -19.84
CA TRP A 50 -5.13 -2.60 -19.06
C TRP A 50 -3.75 -3.16 -19.35
N SER A 51 -2.72 -2.35 -19.18
CA SER A 51 -1.33 -2.78 -19.30
C SER A 51 -0.86 -3.48 -18.03
N TYR A 52 -0.10 -4.55 -18.18
CA TYR A 52 0.53 -5.27 -17.06
C TYR A 52 2.02 -5.45 -17.28
N GLN A 53 2.81 -5.13 -16.27
CA GLN A 53 4.24 -5.42 -16.21
C GLN A 53 4.55 -6.18 -14.91
N GLN A 54 5.32 -7.25 -15.02
CA GLN A 54 5.65 -8.07 -13.85
C GLN A 54 6.48 -7.30 -12.83
N THR A 55 7.40 -6.47 -13.31
CA THR A 55 8.31 -5.66 -12.49
C THR A 55 8.67 -4.39 -13.23
N THR A 56 8.66 -3.26 -12.52
CA THR A 56 9.04 -1.95 -13.05
C THR A 56 9.92 -1.23 -12.04
N GLN A 57 10.90 -0.46 -12.55
CA GLN A 57 11.78 0.40 -11.73
C GLN A 57 11.32 1.85 -11.79
N GLY A 58 11.73 2.66 -10.80
CA GLY A 58 11.49 4.11 -10.78
C GLY A 58 10.10 4.54 -10.29
N VAL A 59 9.07 3.70 -10.41
CA VAL A 59 7.71 4.05 -9.94
C VAL A 59 7.68 4.26 -8.43
N VAL A 60 8.33 3.38 -7.68
CA VAL A 60 8.40 3.49 -6.21
C VAL A 60 9.21 4.71 -5.82
N ASP A 61 10.32 4.99 -6.53
CA ASP A 61 11.20 6.12 -6.25
C ASP A 61 10.50 7.46 -6.51
N ARG A 62 9.66 7.54 -7.55
CA ARG A 62 8.86 8.73 -7.88
C ARG A 62 7.91 9.12 -6.75
N LEU A 63 7.34 8.15 -6.05
CA LEU A 63 6.37 8.35 -4.99
C LEU A 63 7.01 8.36 -3.59
N CYS A 64 8.35 8.27 -3.49
CA CYS A 64 9.08 8.31 -2.22
C CYS A 64 8.90 9.63 -1.45
N GLY A 65 9.20 9.61 -0.16
CA GLY A 65 9.24 10.80 0.69
C GLY A 65 8.29 10.77 1.86
N MET A 66 7.10 10.22 1.70
CA MET A 66 6.11 10.04 2.78
C MET A 66 5.46 8.66 2.72
N ALA A 67 4.81 8.27 3.82
CA ALA A 67 4.08 7.00 3.88
C ALA A 67 3.17 6.78 2.65
N PRO A 68 3.08 5.53 2.19
CA PRO A 68 3.65 4.31 2.76
C PRO A 68 5.09 4.04 2.33
N LEU A 69 5.63 4.87 1.45
CA LEU A 69 6.90 4.64 0.79
C LEU A 69 8.06 5.18 1.65
N PRO A 70 9.22 4.54 1.64
CA PRO A 70 10.34 4.96 2.46
C PRO A 70 10.88 6.33 2.02
N VAL A 71 11.46 7.04 2.98
CA VAL A 71 11.93 8.44 2.81
C VAL A 71 13.14 8.55 1.87
N SER A 72 13.89 7.49 1.62
CA SER A 72 15.12 7.59 0.80
C SER A 72 15.56 6.28 0.14
N GLY A 73 15.99 6.41 -1.12
CA GLY A 73 17.23 5.90 -1.70
C GLY A 73 17.48 4.41 -1.73
N ARG A 74 16.49 3.54 -1.59
CA ARG A 74 16.62 2.16 -1.99
C ARG A 74 15.79 1.99 -3.25
N SER A 75 16.45 1.66 -4.35
CA SER A 75 15.81 1.28 -5.60
C SER A 75 14.84 0.11 -5.37
N LEU A 76 13.64 0.42 -4.88
CA LEU A 76 12.57 -0.55 -4.70
C LEU A 76 11.93 -0.83 -6.06
N ARG A 77 11.65 -2.10 -6.30
CA ARG A 77 10.97 -2.51 -7.52
C ARG A 77 9.47 -2.58 -7.27
N ALA A 78 8.71 -1.96 -8.16
CA ALA A 78 7.29 -2.21 -8.25
C ALA A 78 7.06 -3.57 -8.90
N MET A 79 6.25 -4.40 -8.26
CA MET A 79 5.83 -5.72 -8.75
C MET A 79 4.36 -5.68 -9.12
N HIS A 80 3.94 -6.47 -10.11
CA HIS A 80 2.54 -6.51 -10.59
C HIS A 80 2.02 -5.12 -10.92
N TYR A 81 2.81 -4.38 -11.70
CA TYR A 81 2.48 -3.02 -12.10
C TYR A 81 1.39 -3.05 -13.18
N ILE A 82 0.22 -2.50 -12.83
CA ILE A 82 -0.95 -2.41 -13.70
C ILE A 82 -1.23 -0.93 -13.95
N THR A 83 -1.46 -0.57 -15.21
CA THR A 83 -1.87 0.78 -15.60
C THR A 83 -3.02 0.72 -16.58
N GLY A 84 -3.85 1.75 -16.57
CA GLY A 84 -4.99 1.85 -17.47
C GLY A 84 -5.81 3.09 -17.18
N GLU A 85 -7.05 3.05 -17.62
CA GLU A 85 -8.05 4.07 -17.35
C GLU A 85 -9.19 3.48 -16.53
N PHE A 86 -9.67 4.23 -15.52
CA PHE A 86 -10.79 3.87 -14.68
C PHE A 86 -11.66 5.11 -14.42
N ARG A 87 -12.93 5.06 -14.78
CA ARG A 87 -13.87 6.20 -14.70
C ARG A 87 -13.35 7.48 -15.39
N GLY A 88 -12.68 7.34 -16.54
CA GLY A 88 -12.13 8.47 -17.29
C GLY A 88 -10.85 9.07 -16.68
N ARG A 89 -10.20 8.38 -15.73
CA ARG A 89 -8.96 8.81 -15.07
C ARG A 89 -7.86 7.77 -15.27
N GLY A 90 -6.67 8.23 -15.58
CA GLY A 90 -5.49 7.36 -15.56
C GLY A 90 -5.25 6.80 -14.16
N PHE A 91 -4.83 5.54 -14.08
CA PHE A 91 -4.46 4.93 -12.80
C PHE A 91 -3.21 4.07 -12.91
N CYS A 92 -2.55 3.85 -11.78
CA CYS A 92 -1.64 2.74 -11.65
C CYS A 92 -1.85 2.01 -10.31
N CYS A 93 -1.51 0.72 -10.32
CA CYS A 93 -1.48 -0.11 -9.13
C CYS A 93 -0.21 -0.96 -9.15
N PHE A 94 0.42 -1.12 -7.99
CA PHE A 94 1.60 -1.97 -7.85
C PHE A 94 1.79 -2.48 -6.43
N GLN A 95 2.62 -3.52 -6.32
CA GLN A 95 3.15 -3.98 -5.04
C GLN A 95 4.62 -3.60 -4.92
N TYR A 96 5.07 -3.41 -3.69
CA TYR A 96 6.48 -3.43 -3.33
C TYR A 96 6.68 -4.16 -2.00
N ALA A 97 7.91 -4.56 -1.74
CA ALA A 97 8.26 -5.24 -0.49
C ALA A 97 9.31 -4.44 0.27
N THR A 98 9.11 -4.35 1.58
CA THR A 98 10.10 -3.82 2.54
C THR A 98 10.62 -4.94 3.43
N GLY A 99 11.84 -4.79 3.92
CA GLY A 99 12.54 -5.80 4.71
C GLY A 99 13.63 -6.49 3.91
N THR A 100 14.73 -6.80 4.57
CA THR A 100 15.88 -7.46 3.94
C THR A 100 15.57 -8.94 3.76
N VAL A 101 15.67 -9.43 2.52
CA VAL A 101 15.92 -10.84 2.26
C VAL A 101 17.43 -11.05 2.52
N GLY A 102 17.82 -11.06 3.77
CA GLY A 102 19.22 -11.19 4.17
C GLY A 102 19.52 -12.57 4.71
N VAL A 103 20.68 -13.10 4.30
CA VAL A 103 21.20 -14.43 4.59
C VAL A 103 21.69 -14.57 6.05
N HIS A 104 21.62 -13.53 6.88
CA HIS A 104 22.36 -13.48 8.16
C HIS A 104 21.55 -13.47 9.46
N ASP A 105 20.22 -13.49 9.41
CA ASP A 105 19.45 -13.55 10.66
C ASP A 105 18.62 -14.84 10.74
N GLY A 106 18.76 -15.53 11.85
CA GLY A 106 18.22 -16.87 12.10
C GLY A 106 16.73 -17.07 11.76
N PRO A 107 16.23 -18.28 11.77
CA PRO A 107 14.91 -18.66 11.27
C PRO A 107 13.81 -17.93 12.06
N GLY A 108 13.21 -16.91 11.44
CA GLY A 108 12.02 -16.23 11.98
C GLY A 108 11.94 -14.72 11.84
N ARG A 109 13.01 -13.98 11.56
CA ARG A 109 13.03 -12.51 11.71
C ARG A 109 12.88 -11.65 10.44
N ASN A 110 13.02 -12.19 9.23
CA ASN A 110 13.01 -11.35 8.01
C ASN A 110 12.01 -11.81 6.96
N ARG A 111 10.72 -11.77 7.28
CA ARG A 111 9.70 -11.91 6.24
C ARG A 111 9.49 -10.55 5.57
N PRO A 112 9.54 -10.46 4.23
CA PRO A 112 9.23 -9.23 3.53
C PRO A 112 7.80 -8.80 3.86
N THR A 113 7.63 -7.54 4.20
CA THR A 113 6.33 -6.91 4.32
C THR A 113 5.93 -6.39 2.95
N TYR A 114 4.83 -6.89 2.42
CA TYR A 114 4.26 -6.42 1.16
C TYR A 114 3.33 -5.25 1.40
N TRP A 115 3.40 -4.30 0.48
CA TRP A 115 2.51 -3.16 0.40
C TRP A 115 1.92 -3.10 -1.00
N THR A 116 0.64 -2.81 -1.10
CA THR A 116 -0.02 -2.51 -2.37
C THR A 116 -0.42 -1.05 -2.37
N VAL A 117 -0.07 -0.36 -3.45
CA VAL A 117 -0.37 1.05 -3.70
C VAL A 117 -1.30 1.15 -4.91
N PHE A 118 -2.29 2.00 -4.81
CA PHE A 118 -3.22 2.34 -5.88
C PHE A 118 -3.16 3.84 -6.07
N THR A 119 -3.05 4.30 -7.31
CA THR A 119 -3.05 5.72 -7.65
C THR A 119 -4.09 6.01 -8.72
N VAL A 120 -4.67 7.21 -8.68
CA VAL A 120 -5.53 7.75 -9.73
C VAL A 120 -5.07 9.17 -10.03
N THR A 121 -5.03 9.52 -11.31
CA THR A 121 -4.65 10.87 -11.76
C THR A 121 -5.70 11.88 -11.32
N ALA A 122 -5.26 12.91 -10.62
CA ALA A 122 -6.07 14.05 -10.20
C ALA A 122 -6.29 15.03 -11.38
N PRO A 123 -7.29 15.91 -11.32
CA PRO A 123 -7.56 16.91 -12.36
C PRO A 123 -6.42 17.92 -12.57
N GLY A 124 -5.55 18.09 -11.60
CA GLY A 124 -4.39 18.99 -11.65
C GLY A 124 -3.39 18.69 -10.54
N PRO A 125 -2.22 19.32 -10.59
CA PRO A 125 -1.22 19.18 -9.54
C PRO A 125 -1.71 19.82 -8.23
N GLY A 126 -1.20 19.31 -7.10
CA GLY A 126 -1.43 19.86 -5.78
C GLY A 126 -0.25 19.64 -4.85
N PRO A 127 -0.22 20.34 -3.71
CA PRO A 127 0.80 20.16 -2.69
C PRO A 127 0.67 18.78 -2.04
N GLU A 128 1.73 18.40 -1.34
CA GLU A 128 1.72 17.17 -0.55
C GLU A 128 0.63 17.23 0.53
N LEU A 129 -0.31 16.29 0.50
CA LEU A 129 -1.41 16.19 1.45
C LEU A 129 -1.63 14.73 1.83
N VAL A 130 -1.54 14.43 3.12
CA VAL A 130 -1.80 13.08 3.65
C VAL A 130 -2.98 13.11 4.61
N VAL A 131 -3.94 12.21 4.40
CA VAL A 131 -5.05 11.96 5.34
C VAL A 131 -5.01 10.50 5.76
N ARG A 132 -4.85 10.24 7.05
CA ARG A 132 -4.72 8.88 7.57
C ARG A 132 -5.19 8.76 9.02
N ARG A 133 -5.35 7.55 9.49
CA ARG A 133 -5.59 7.27 10.91
C ARG A 133 -4.44 7.75 11.80
N PRO A 134 -4.70 8.12 13.05
CA PRO A 134 -3.67 8.43 14.04
C PRO A 134 -2.66 7.29 14.18
N GLN A 135 -1.39 7.63 14.30
CA GLN A 135 -0.31 6.69 14.57
C GLN A 135 0.43 7.09 15.86
N PRO A 136 1.02 6.14 16.60
CA PRO A 136 1.65 6.41 17.91
C PRO A 136 2.76 7.48 17.90
N LEU A 137 3.37 7.75 16.74
CA LEU A 137 4.51 8.66 16.59
C LEU A 137 4.17 9.93 15.80
N ASP A 138 2.90 10.29 15.63
CA ASP A 138 2.47 11.44 14.82
C ASP A 138 3.04 12.79 15.29
N GLY A 139 3.43 12.91 16.53
CA GLY A 139 4.07 14.13 17.08
C GLY A 139 5.59 14.18 16.93
N MET A 140 6.25 13.08 16.49
CA MET A 140 7.71 12.97 16.53
C MET A 140 8.38 12.83 15.16
N THR A 141 7.65 12.50 14.12
CA THR A 141 8.22 12.10 12.82
C THR A 141 7.51 12.76 11.65
N GLY A 142 7.46 14.08 11.58
CA GLY A 142 6.66 14.65 10.52
C GLY A 142 7.41 15.57 9.56
N ARG A 143 7.46 15.21 8.27
CA ARG A 143 7.41 16.20 7.21
C ARG A 143 5.96 16.65 7.10
N GLY A 144 5.74 17.96 7.08
CA GLY A 144 4.42 18.56 7.02
C GLY A 144 3.83 18.93 8.39
N ARG A 145 2.86 19.82 8.37
CA ARG A 145 2.17 20.33 9.55
C ARG A 145 0.87 19.58 9.76
N LEU A 146 0.56 19.27 11.01
CA LEU A 146 -0.75 18.68 11.35
C LEU A 146 -1.81 19.79 11.32
N VAL A 147 -2.83 19.60 10.51
CA VAL A 147 -3.98 20.52 10.38
C VAL A 147 -5.20 19.91 11.05
N ARG A 148 -5.89 20.71 11.88
CA ARG A 148 -7.19 20.37 12.46
C ARG A 148 -8.29 21.13 11.73
N PHE A 149 -9.42 20.45 11.50
CA PHE A 149 -10.55 20.98 10.76
C PHE A 149 -11.64 21.59 11.64
N GLY A 150 -11.58 21.35 12.96
CA GLY A 150 -12.61 21.78 13.91
C GLY A 150 -13.89 20.93 13.82
N VAL A 151 -13.82 19.77 13.16
CA VAL A 151 -14.90 18.78 13.10
C VAL A 151 -14.51 17.63 14.04
N PRO A 152 -15.13 17.52 15.23
CA PRO A 152 -14.66 16.63 16.29
C PRO A 152 -14.48 15.18 15.82
N ASP A 153 -15.51 14.60 15.18
CA ASP A 153 -15.49 13.21 14.70
C ASP A 153 -14.39 12.95 13.65
N PHE A 154 -14.15 13.94 12.78
CA PHE A 154 -13.09 13.85 11.78
C PHE A 154 -11.71 14.01 12.40
N ASP A 155 -11.53 15.03 13.25
CA ASP A 155 -10.25 15.32 13.89
C ASP A 155 -9.82 14.23 14.91
N GLU A 156 -10.78 13.47 15.46
CA GLU A 156 -10.52 12.29 16.26
C GLU A 156 -10.08 11.11 15.39
N ALA A 157 -10.83 10.88 14.31
CA ALA A 157 -10.65 9.71 13.44
C ALA A 157 -9.45 9.82 12.50
N PHE A 158 -9.06 11.04 12.08
CA PHE A 158 -8.05 11.25 11.06
C PHE A 158 -6.98 12.27 11.46
N ARG A 159 -5.83 12.17 10.81
CA ARG A 159 -4.75 13.17 10.83
C ARG A 159 -4.55 13.68 9.42
N VAL A 160 -4.62 14.99 9.27
CA VAL A 160 -4.31 15.68 8.01
C VAL A 160 -2.94 16.32 8.14
N ILE A 161 -2.02 15.95 7.25
CA ILE A 161 -0.63 16.40 7.26
C ILE A 161 -0.34 17.04 5.90
N THR A 162 0.06 18.30 5.91
CA THR A 162 0.40 19.08 4.71
C THR A 162 1.27 20.27 5.08
N ASP A 163 1.97 20.84 4.12
CA ASP A 163 2.64 22.13 4.25
C ASP A 163 1.76 23.31 3.79
N ASP A 164 0.65 23.01 3.07
CA ASP A 164 -0.34 23.99 2.60
C ASP A 164 -1.71 23.76 3.25
N GLU A 165 -1.94 24.48 4.35
CA GLU A 165 -3.22 24.40 5.08
C GLU A 165 -4.39 24.96 4.26
N SER A 166 -4.16 26.01 3.46
CA SER A 166 -5.20 26.62 2.62
C SER A 166 -5.71 25.63 1.59
N PHE A 167 -4.80 24.97 0.89
CA PHE A 167 -5.16 23.93 -0.05
C PHE A 167 -5.94 22.79 0.64
N ALA A 168 -5.42 22.29 1.76
CA ALA A 168 -6.08 21.21 2.50
C ALA A 168 -7.51 21.58 2.90
N ARG A 169 -7.74 22.79 3.42
CA ARG A 169 -9.07 23.25 3.80
C ARG A 169 -9.99 23.36 2.59
N ASN A 170 -9.53 23.97 1.50
CA ASN A 170 -10.31 24.10 0.28
C ASN A 170 -10.66 22.75 -0.35
N ALA A 171 -9.71 21.80 -0.33
CA ALA A 171 -9.90 20.47 -0.91
C ALA A 171 -10.83 19.57 -0.08
N LEU A 172 -10.74 19.64 1.24
CA LEU A 172 -11.37 18.62 2.10
C LEU A 172 -12.71 19.07 2.72
N THR A 173 -12.90 20.36 3.02
CA THR A 173 -14.02 20.82 3.88
C THR A 173 -15.41 20.58 3.25
N GLY A 174 -15.55 20.78 1.96
CA GLY A 174 -16.88 20.76 1.32
C GLY A 174 -17.55 19.40 1.29
N GLY A 175 -16.89 18.38 0.75
CA GLY A 175 -17.48 17.06 0.51
C GLY A 175 -16.64 15.90 1.02
N VAL A 176 -15.32 16.08 1.14
CA VAL A 176 -14.42 14.99 1.48
C VAL A 176 -14.48 14.66 2.98
N VAL A 177 -14.51 15.65 3.88
CA VAL A 177 -14.60 15.42 5.34
C VAL A 177 -15.84 14.60 5.71
N PRO A 178 -17.08 14.97 5.30
CA PRO A 178 -18.26 14.16 5.58
C PRO A 178 -18.16 12.75 4.96
N PHE A 179 -17.61 12.64 3.77
CA PHE A 179 -17.44 11.36 3.10
C PHE A 179 -16.48 10.44 3.89
N LEU A 180 -15.31 10.93 4.30
CA LEU A 180 -14.33 10.12 5.03
C LEU A 180 -14.84 9.66 6.42
N THR A 181 -15.69 10.43 7.06
CA THR A 181 -16.26 10.06 8.38
C THR A 181 -17.32 8.97 8.27
N THR A 182 -17.98 8.84 7.13
CA THR A 182 -19.12 7.92 6.95
C THR A 182 -18.83 6.72 6.06
N ASP A 183 -17.86 6.85 5.13
CA ASP A 183 -17.55 5.77 4.19
C ASP A 183 -16.82 4.60 4.88
N PRO A 184 -17.33 3.37 4.78
CA PRO A 184 -16.73 2.22 5.44
C PRO A 184 -15.33 1.88 4.95
N ARG A 185 -14.96 2.30 3.73
CA ARG A 185 -13.60 2.09 3.17
C ARG A 185 -12.58 2.97 3.90
N ALA A 186 -12.93 4.23 4.16
CA ALA A 186 -12.11 5.16 4.95
C ALA A 186 -11.98 4.70 6.40
N VAL A 187 -13.11 4.25 6.98
CA VAL A 187 -13.16 3.73 8.36
C VAL A 187 -12.32 2.47 8.53
N LYS A 188 -12.18 1.63 7.51
CA LYS A 188 -11.37 0.39 7.51
C LYS A 188 -9.87 0.60 7.19
N ASP A 189 -9.36 1.82 7.32
CA ASP A 189 -7.95 2.17 7.04
C ASP A 189 -7.61 2.22 5.55
N ALA A 190 -8.26 3.16 4.84
CA ALA A 190 -7.88 3.57 3.51
C ALA A 190 -7.25 4.98 3.55
N PRO A 191 -5.97 5.09 3.90
CA PRO A 191 -5.28 6.36 3.94
C PRO A 191 -5.20 6.97 2.54
N LEU A 192 -5.13 8.30 2.49
CA LEU A 192 -5.01 9.06 1.26
C LEU A 192 -3.71 9.86 1.26
N ARG A 193 -3.11 9.99 0.09
CA ARG A 193 -2.01 10.92 -0.15
C ARG A 193 -2.19 11.55 -1.52
N LEU A 194 -2.22 12.86 -1.60
CA LEU A 194 -2.03 13.59 -2.83
C LEU A 194 -0.55 13.87 -2.99
N HIS A 195 0.00 13.53 -4.14
CA HIS A 195 1.40 13.74 -4.50
C HIS A 195 1.46 14.23 -5.95
N HIS A 196 1.78 15.49 -6.15
CA HIS A 196 1.66 16.14 -7.46
C HIS A 196 0.25 15.99 -8.04
N ASP A 197 0.12 15.32 -9.15
CA ASP A 197 -1.14 15.06 -9.86
C ASP A 197 -1.70 13.65 -9.62
N GLU A 198 -1.24 12.96 -8.58
CA GLU A 198 -1.71 11.61 -8.24
C GLU A 198 -2.31 11.57 -6.82
N LEU A 199 -3.58 11.16 -6.73
CA LEU A 199 -4.18 10.75 -5.47
C LEU A 199 -3.94 9.26 -5.28
N LEU A 200 -3.36 8.87 -4.16
CA LEU A 200 -3.05 7.47 -3.87
C LEU A 200 -3.60 7.00 -2.53
N THR A 201 -3.86 5.71 -2.46
CA THR A 201 -4.15 4.95 -1.25
C THR A 201 -3.27 3.70 -1.20
N TRP A 202 -3.09 3.16 0.00
CA TRP A 202 -2.27 1.97 0.17
C TRP A 202 -2.80 1.07 1.27
N ARG A 203 -2.37 -0.17 1.22
CA ARG A 203 -2.60 -1.12 2.30
C ARG A 203 -1.43 -2.07 2.46
N ARG A 204 -1.32 -2.64 3.64
CA ARG A 204 -0.42 -3.77 3.88
C ARG A 204 -1.01 -5.04 3.29
N GLY A 205 -0.19 -5.80 2.60
CA GLY A 205 -0.57 -7.07 1.98
C GLY A 205 -0.29 -7.09 0.49
N ARG A 206 -0.61 -8.22 -0.13
CA ARG A 206 -0.43 -8.46 -1.56
C ARG A 206 -1.63 -7.97 -2.37
N LEU A 207 -1.41 -7.68 -3.64
CA LEU A 207 -2.46 -7.28 -4.55
C LEU A 207 -3.52 -8.39 -4.68
N SER A 208 -4.78 -8.00 -4.52
CA SER A 208 -5.93 -8.83 -4.81
C SER A 208 -6.77 -8.17 -5.91
N PRO A 209 -7.19 -8.91 -6.94
CA PRO A 209 -8.06 -8.36 -7.98
C PRO A 209 -9.35 -7.72 -7.45
N ARG A 210 -9.89 -8.27 -6.35
CA ARG A 210 -11.10 -7.73 -5.71
C ARG A 210 -10.92 -6.36 -5.09
N ASP A 211 -9.70 -6.10 -4.56
CA ASP A 211 -9.40 -4.81 -3.92
C ASP A 211 -9.21 -3.69 -4.96
N LEU A 212 -8.88 -4.05 -6.21
CA LEU A 212 -8.53 -3.07 -7.22
C LEU A 212 -9.71 -2.13 -7.53
N ASP A 213 -10.86 -2.69 -7.84
CA ASP A 213 -12.06 -1.91 -8.15
C ASP A 213 -12.49 -1.06 -6.94
N GLU A 214 -12.57 -1.67 -5.75
CA GLU A 214 -12.96 -0.98 -4.52
C GLU A 214 -12.03 0.21 -4.21
N ARG A 215 -10.73 0.05 -4.42
CA ARG A 215 -9.73 1.10 -4.14
C ARG A 215 -9.71 2.19 -5.21
N LEU A 216 -9.85 1.83 -6.47
CA LEU A 216 -9.96 2.81 -7.56
C LEU A 216 -11.26 3.61 -7.45
N ASP A 217 -12.39 2.96 -7.17
CA ASP A 217 -13.66 3.65 -6.91
C ASP A 217 -13.55 4.62 -5.73
N TYR A 218 -12.93 4.19 -4.63
CA TYR A 218 -12.70 5.03 -3.47
C TYR A 218 -11.90 6.30 -3.82
N LEU A 219 -10.82 6.16 -4.57
CA LEU A 219 -9.99 7.29 -5.00
C LEU A 219 -10.77 8.24 -5.93
N CYS A 220 -11.52 7.69 -6.89
CA CYS A 220 -12.38 8.48 -7.76
C CYS A 220 -13.46 9.21 -6.96
N ASP A 221 -14.11 8.53 -6.01
CA ASP A 221 -15.13 9.11 -5.15
C ASP A 221 -14.60 10.28 -4.31
N VAL A 222 -13.35 10.19 -3.84
CA VAL A 222 -12.67 11.30 -3.14
C VAL A 222 -12.42 12.46 -4.11
N LEU A 223 -11.84 12.20 -5.29
CA LEU A 223 -11.55 13.24 -6.29
C LEU A 223 -12.81 13.96 -6.77
N ASP A 224 -13.91 13.25 -6.95
CA ASP A 224 -15.19 13.81 -7.38
C ASP A 224 -15.81 14.75 -6.34
N ARG A 225 -15.37 14.70 -5.09
CA ARG A 225 -15.80 15.57 -3.98
C ARG A 225 -14.89 16.76 -3.73
N ILE A 226 -13.70 16.77 -4.33
CA ILE A 226 -12.81 17.93 -4.27
C ILE A 226 -13.32 18.98 -5.25
N PRO A 227 -13.57 20.23 -4.80
CA PRO A 227 -14.09 21.28 -5.67
C PRO A 227 -13.12 21.57 -6.84
N PRO A 228 -13.62 21.69 -8.10
CA PRO A 228 -12.76 21.90 -9.26
C PRO A 228 -11.85 23.13 -9.16
N GLN A 229 -12.28 24.16 -8.44
CA GLN A 229 -11.53 25.40 -8.24
C GLN A 229 -10.20 25.21 -7.52
N VAL A 230 -10.10 24.14 -6.72
CA VAL A 230 -8.87 23.80 -5.98
C VAL A 230 -7.70 23.51 -6.94
N TRP A 231 -7.99 22.92 -8.08
CA TRP A 231 -7.00 22.53 -9.09
C TRP A 231 -6.56 23.69 -10.01
N SER A 232 -7.31 24.77 -10.02
CA SER A 232 -7.02 25.95 -10.86
C SER A 232 -6.15 26.99 -10.15
N ALA A 233 -5.97 26.85 -8.84
CA ALA A 233 -5.25 27.82 -8.00
C ALA A 233 -3.84 27.34 -7.58
N ALA A 234 -3.42 26.17 -8.04
CA ALA A 234 -2.13 25.55 -7.72
C ALA A 234 -1.06 25.84 -8.78
#